data_6b1e54be0a49f574aae3ef41c9164639
#
_entry.id   6b1e54be0a49f574aae3ef41c9164639
#
_cell.length_a   1.000
_cell.length_b   1.000
_cell.length_c   1.000
_cell.angle_alpha   90.00
_cell.angle_beta   90.00
_cell.angle_gamma   90.00
#
_symmetry.space_group_name_H-M   'P 1'
#
loop_
_entity.id
_entity.type
_entity.pdbx_description
1 polymer ?
#
loop_
_entity_poly.entity_id
_entity_poly.type
_entity_poly.pdbx_seq_one_letter_code
_entity_poly.pdbx_strand_id
1 'polypeptide(L)'
;MNKYGLNREEEIRWAEGKINYYVNKIYKRKLKLENKKQKLKSLITDTQATEEEIIDTVGDILLIANKIEEFKKDIKRYHEYIEELKEDLK
;
A
#
# COMPACT_ATOMS: atom_id res chain seq x y z
N MET A 1 23.95 12.88 -13.62
CA MET A 1 23.96 13.21 -12.17
C MET A 1 22.54 13.34 -11.67
N ASN A 2 22.20 12.77 -10.52
CA ASN A 2 20.87 12.88 -9.95
C ASN A 2 20.70 14.20 -9.20
N LYS A 3 19.46 14.61 -8.96
CA LYS A 3 19.14 15.92 -8.34
C LYS A 3 19.52 16.02 -6.87
N TYR A 4 19.84 14.91 -6.21
CA TYR A 4 20.21 14.90 -4.79
C TYR A 4 21.71 14.75 -4.57
N GLY A 5 22.50 14.69 -5.65
CA GLY A 5 23.95 14.51 -5.55
C GLY A 5 24.37 13.12 -5.06
N LEU A 6 23.48 12.15 -5.09
CA LEU A 6 23.76 10.79 -4.65
C LEU A 6 24.47 9.99 -5.74
N ASN A 7 25.35 9.07 -5.35
CA ASN A 7 25.90 8.09 -6.29
C ASN A 7 24.87 6.96 -6.50
N ARG A 8 25.15 6.03 -7.43
CA ARG A 8 24.21 4.97 -7.78
C ARG A 8 23.85 4.07 -6.60
N GLU A 9 24.83 3.73 -5.77
CA GLU A 9 24.60 2.88 -4.61
C GLU A 9 23.72 3.58 -3.57
N GLU A 10 23.93 4.88 -3.36
CA GLU A 10 23.10 5.67 -2.45
C GLU A 10 21.68 5.81 -2.98
N GLU A 11 21.51 5.98 -4.29
CA GLU A 11 20.17 6.01 -4.91
C GLU A 11 19.43 4.69 -4.71
N ILE A 12 20.13 3.56 -4.87
CA ILE A 12 19.54 2.23 -4.64
C ILE A 12 19.06 2.12 -3.20
N ARG A 13 19.89 2.50 -2.24
CA ARG A 13 19.51 2.46 -0.82
C ARG A 13 18.32 3.36 -0.52
N TRP A 14 18.31 4.55 -1.12
CA TRP A 14 17.18 5.46 -0.98
C TRP A 14 15.89 4.83 -1.50
N ALA A 15 15.93 4.23 -2.69
CA ALA A 15 14.78 3.58 -3.29
C ALA A 15 14.31 2.37 -2.49
N GLU A 16 15.25 1.57 -1.96
CA GLU A 16 14.93 0.44 -1.07
C GLU A 16 14.23 0.93 0.21
N GLY A 17 14.67 2.07 0.75
CA GLY A 17 14.02 2.71 1.88
C GLY A 17 12.58 3.11 1.58
N LYS A 18 12.34 3.62 0.37
CA LYS A 18 10.98 3.95 -0.08
C LYS A 18 10.11 2.71 -0.21
N ILE A 19 10.66 1.62 -0.72
CA ILE A 19 9.93 0.35 -0.80
C ILE A 19 9.53 -0.12 0.60
N ASN A 20 10.46 -0.09 1.55
CA ASN A 20 10.16 -0.47 2.93
C ASN A 20 9.08 0.42 3.55
N TYR A 21 9.12 1.71 3.26
CA TYR A 21 8.09 2.65 3.71
C TYR A 21 6.70 2.23 3.22
N TYR A 22 6.58 1.93 1.92
CA TYR A 22 5.30 1.52 1.34
C TYR A 22 4.85 0.13 1.80
N VAL A 23 5.80 -0.81 1.98
CA VAL A 23 5.49 -2.13 2.55
C VAL A 23 4.86 -1.98 3.92
N ASN A 24 5.41 -1.11 4.77
CA ASN A 24 4.86 -0.84 6.10
C ASN A 24 3.48 -0.19 6.02
N LYS A 25 3.27 0.71 5.06
CA LYS A 25 1.96 1.33 4.83
C LYS A 25 0.92 0.30 4.42
N ILE A 26 1.30 -0.62 3.53
CA ILE A 26 0.41 -1.72 3.09
C ILE A 26 0.06 -2.60 4.29
N TYR A 27 1.04 -2.97 5.11
CA TYR A 27 0.81 -3.81 6.28
C TYR A 27 -0.24 -3.18 7.21
N LYS A 28 -0.09 -1.90 7.52
CA LYS A 28 -1.05 -1.18 8.37
C LYS A 28 -2.44 -1.15 7.75
N ARG A 29 -2.53 -0.93 6.44
CA ARG A 29 -3.81 -0.91 5.72
C ARG A 29 -4.46 -2.28 5.69
N LYS A 30 -3.67 -3.36 5.55
CA LYS A 30 -4.21 -4.73 5.61
C LYS A 30 -4.83 -5.04 6.95
N LEU A 31 -4.23 -4.57 8.06
CA LEU A 31 -4.82 -4.72 9.39
C LEU A 31 -6.16 -4.01 9.48
N LYS A 32 -6.25 -2.78 8.98
CA LYS A 32 -7.51 -2.04 8.94
C LYS A 32 -8.54 -2.76 8.08
N LEU A 33 -8.11 -3.32 6.94
CA LEU A 33 -8.98 -4.06 6.04
C LEU A 33 -9.61 -5.27 6.75
N GLU A 34 -8.80 -6.05 7.47
CA GLU A 34 -9.29 -7.19 8.22
C GLU A 34 -10.31 -6.77 9.28
N ASN A 35 -10.04 -5.68 10.01
CA ASN A 35 -10.98 -5.17 11.01
C ASN A 35 -12.31 -4.77 10.37
N LYS A 36 -12.28 -4.11 9.21
CA LYS A 36 -13.50 -3.72 8.50
C LYS A 36 -14.27 -4.92 7.96
N LYS A 37 -13.55 -5.95 7.49
CA LYS A 37 -14.16 -7.20 7.04
C LYS A 37 -14.89 -7.91 8.18
N GLN A 38 -14.29 -7.94 9.37
CA GLN A 38 -14.92 -8.52 10.56
C GLN A 38 -16.16 -7.72 10.95
N LYS A 39 -16.09 -6.39 10.90
CA LYS A 39 -17.26 -5.53 11.14
C LYS A 39 -18.36 -5.83 10.13
N LEU A 40 -18.04 -5.99 8.85
CA LEU A 40 -19.01 -6.30 7.82
C LEU A 40 -19.72 -7.64 8.11
N LYS A 41 -18.96 -8.68 8.49
CA LYS A 41 -19.54 -9.97 8.86
C LYS A 41 -20.53 -9.83 10.00
N SER A 42 -20.17 -9.05 11.03
CA SER A 42 -21.05 -8.80 12.17
C SER A 42 -22.33 -8.08 11.75
N LEU A 43 -22.23 -7.09 10.87
CA LEU A 43 -23.39 -6.33 10.39
C LEU A 43 -24.33 -7.19 9.54
N ILE A 44 -23.79 -8.09 8.72
CA ILE A 44 -24.59 -8.97 7.86
C ILE A 44 -25.43 -9.92 8.69
N THR A 45 -24.90 -10.39 9.83
CA THR A 45 -25.61 -11.33 10.70
C THR A 45 -26.48 -10.64 11.76
N ASP A 46 -26.33 -9.33 11.92
CA ASP A 46 -27.10 -8.56 12.90
C ASP A 46 -28.44 -8.13 12.29
N THR A 47 -29.53 -8.66 12.83
CA THR A 47 -30.88 -8.35 12.34
C THR A 47 -31.30 -6.90 12.53
N GLN A 48 -30.59 -6.15 13.39
CA GLN A 48 -30.87 -4.74 13.65
C GLN A 48 -29.95 -3.78 12.87
N ALA A 49 -28.96 -4.29 12.15
CA ALA A 49 -28.09 -3.46 11.35
C ALA A 49 -28.85 -2.88 10.16
N THR A 50 -28.60 -1.61 9.85
CA THR A 50 -29.23 -0.94 8.72
C THR A 50 -28.47 -1.21 7.44
N GLU A 51 -29.15 -1.08 6.31
CA GLU A 51 -28.50 -1.18 4.99
C GLU A 51 -27.41 -0.10 4.86
N GLU A 52 -27.65 1.10 5.39
CA GLU A 52 -26.70 2.20 5.35
C GLU A 52 -25.39 1.84 6.05
N GLU A 53 -25.47 1.21 7.24
CA GLU A 53 -24.27 0.77 7.95
C GLU A 53 -23.46 -0.24 7.13
N ILE A 54 -24.16 -1.16 6.46
CA ILE A 54 -23.51 -2.17 5.60
C ILE A 54 -22.84 -1.50 4.41
N ILE A 55 -23.54 -0.59 3.73
CA ILE A 55 -23.02 0.14 2.57
C ILE A 55 -21.82 0.97 2.95
N ASP A 56 -21.86 1.69 4.07
CA ASP A 56 -20.74 2.50 4.54
C ASP A 56 -19.50 1.65 4.82
N THR A 57 -19.70 0.48 5.43
CA THR A 57 -18.59 -0.44 5.73
C THR A 57 -17.98 -1.00 4.44
N VAL A 58 -18.81 -1.36 3.46
CA VAL A 58 -18.33 -1.81 2.15
C VAL A 58 -17.52 -0.68 1.47
N GLY A 59 -18.00 0.56 1.54
CA GLY A 59 -17.29 1.72 1.01
C GLY A 59 -15.91 1.89 1.65
N ASP A 60 -15.83 1.76 2.97
CA ASP A 60 -14.55 1.82 3.70
C ASP A 60 -13.59 0.74 3.23
N ILE A 61 -14.09 -0.49 3.05
CA ILE A 61 -13.29 -1.62 2.55
C ILE A 61 -12.72 -1.31 1.18
N LEU A 62 -13.55 -0.79 0.27
CA LEU A 62 -13.10 -0.44 -1.08
C LEU A 62 -12.04 0.66 -1.08
N LEU A 63 -12.19 1.68 -0.25
CA LEU A 63 -11.22 2.75 -0.12
C LEU A 63 -9.86 2.23 0.38
N ILE A 64 -9.88 1.36 1.39
CA ILE A 64 -8.66 0.77 1.94
C ILE A 64 -7.99 -0.12 0.88
N ALA A 65 -8.77 -0.96 0.19
CA ALA A 65 -8.25 -1.85 -0.84
C ALA A 65 -7.63 -1.06 -2.00
N ASN A 66 -8.26 0.02 -2.43
CA ASN A 66 -7.73 0.88 -3.49
C ASN A 66 -6.41 1.52 -3.09
N LYS A 67 -6.30 1.96 -1.84
CA LYS A 67 -5.07 2.56 -1.33
C LYS A 67 -3.92 1.54 -1.31
N ILE A 68 -4.20 0.31 -0.92
CA ILE A 68 -3.23 -0.78 -0.97
C ILE A 68 -2.73 -0.98 -2.40
N GLU A 69 -3.63 -0.99 -3.38
CA GLU A 69 -3.24 -1.15 -4.79
C GLU A 69 -2.38 0.02 -5.29
N GLU A 70 -2.66 1.25 -4.85
CA GLU A 70 -1.83 2.40 -5.17
C GLU A 70 -0.40 2.23 -4.62
N PHE A 71 -0.27 1.80 -3.38
CA PHE A 71 1.04 1.56 -2.77
C PHE A 71 1.81 0.44 -3.48
N LYS A 72 1.12 -0.61 -3.93
CA LYS A 72 1.74 -1.68 -4.71
C LYS A 72 2.31 -1.16 -6.02
N LYS A 73 1.62 -0.24 -6.68
CA LYS A 73 2.12 0.40 -7.91
C LYS A 73 3.36 1.23 -7.63
N ASP A 74 3.39 1.95 -6.51
CA ASP A 74 4.56 2.73 -6.11
C ASP A 74 5.76 1.82 -5.85
N ILE A 75 5.56 0.70 -5.16
CA ILE A 75 6.61 -0.28 -4.92
C ILE A 75 7.16 -0.82 -6.24
N LYS A 76 6.29 -1.15 -7.18
CA LYS A 76 6.70 -1.64 -8.50
C LYS A 76 7.59 -0.63 -9.22
N ARG A 77 7.21 0.65 -9.19
CA ARG A 77 8.01 1.73 -9.81
C ARG A 77 9.40 1.85 -9.19
N TYR A 78 9.50 1.73 -7.87
CA TYR A 78 10.80 1.78 -7.20
C TYR A 78 11.65 0.56 -7.51
N HIS A 79 11.04 -0.64 -7.64
CA HIS A 79 11.77 -1.84 -8.08
C HIS A 79 12.33 -1.67 -9.48
N GLU A 80 11.53 -1.15 -10.41
CA GLU A 80 11.98 -0.89 -11.79
C GLU A 80 13.11 0.13 -11.80
N TYR A 81 13.00 1.17 -10.99
CA TYR A 81 14.04 2.18 -10.85
C TYR A 81 15.35 1.57 -10.34
N ILE A 82 15.28 0.71 -9.33
CA ILE A 82 16.45 0.01 -8.80
C ILE A 82 17.11 -0.86 -9.87
N GLU A 83 16.31 -1.59 -10.66
CA GLU A 83 16.85 -2.42 -11.73
C GLU A 83 17.59 -1.58 -12.77
N GLU A 84 17.06 -0.43 -13.14
CA GLU A 84 17.74 0.50 -14.04
C GLU A 84 19.07 0.98 -13.46
N LEU A 85 19.08 1.33 -12.18
CA LEU A 85 20.31 1.78 -11.51
C LEU A 85 21.35 0.68 -11.46
N LYS A 86 20.95 -0.57 -11.21
CA LYS A 86 21.86 -1.72 -11.17
C LYS A 86 22.46 -2.00 -12.53
N GLU A 87 21.70 -1.83 -13.60
CA GLU A 87 22.23 -1.99 -14.94
C GLU A 87 23.31 -0.97 -15.26
N ASP A 88 23.15 0.26 -14.79
CA ASP A 88 24.15 1.31 -14.96
C ASP A 88 25.46 1.02 -14.22
N LEU A 89 25.43 0.15 -13.21
CA LEU A 89 26.63 -0.25 -12.45
C LEU A 89 27.42 -1.38 -13.10
N LYS A 90 26.87 -2.05 -14.13
CA LYS A 90 27.56 -3.13 -14.86
C LYS A 90 28.52 -2.59 -15.95
#